data_3be7d9d8ada12aee557dbdc7bed7bb48
#
_entry.id   3be7d9d8ada12aee557dbdc7bed7bb48
#
_cell.length_a   1.000
_cell.length_b   1.000
_cell.length_c   1.000
_cell.angle_alpha   90.00
_cell.angle_beta   90.00
_cell.angle_gamma   90.00
#
_symmetry.space_group_name_H-M   'P 1'
#
loop_
_entity.id
_entity.type
_entity.pdbx_description
1 polymer ?
#
loop_
_entity_poly.entity_id
_entity_poly.type
_entity_poly.pdbx_seq_one_letter_code
_entity_poly.pdbx_strand_id
1 'polypeptide(L)'
;MKFPPRRALAQGIENQSNMKERVRSTTILCVRRGGKVVMAGDGQVTLGQSVVKANARKVRRLYDGKVLAGFAGGTADAFTLFERFEGKLEKFGNLTRAAIELAKDWRSDRSLRRLEALLCVADSSNTYVISGNGDVIEPEHDLIAIGSGGGFAQAAATAFMQGDMSARDIVERSLNIAADICIYTNRNLTIEEL
;
A
#
# COMPACT_ATOMS: atom_id res chain seq x y z
N MET A 1 3.00 50.66 7.97
CA MET A 1 3.16 49.21 7.94
C MET A 1 4.22 48.80 8.96
N LYS A 2 3.85 48.10 10.04
CA LYS A 2 4.82 47.65 11.07
C LYS A 2 5.21 46.21 10.73
N PHE A 3 6.49 45.99 10.51
CA PHE A 3 7.03 44.62 10.31
C PHE A 3 6.97 43.82 11.63
N PRO A 4 6.63 42.55 11.62
CA PRO A 4 6.64 41.72 12.82
C PRO A 4 8.07 41.53 13.36
N PRO A 5 8.24 41.37 14.69
CA PRO A 5 9.56 41.30 15.29
C PRO A 5 10.31 40.04 14.84
N ARG A 6 11.62 40.14 14.64
CA ARG A 6 12.55 39.09 14.15
C ARG A 6 12.47 37.74 14.89
N ARG A 7 11.93 37.68 16.11
CA ARG A 7 11.74 36.44 16.87
C ARG A 7 10.68 35.51 16.28
N ALA A 8 9.67 36.03 15.58
CA ALA A 8 8.63 35.22 14.96
C ALA A 8 9.13 34.44 13.71
N LEU A 9 10.15 34.99 13.03
CA LEU A 9 10.76 34.33 11.87
C LEU A 9 11.69 33.16 12.26
N ALA A 10 12.35 33.24 13.43
CA ALA A 10 13.22 32.17 13.90
C ALA A 10 12.43 30.91 14.36
N GLN A 11 11.25 31.09 14.96
CA GLN A 11 10.41 29.95 15.36
C GLN A 11 9.78 29.21 14.17
N GLY A 12 9.59 29.89 13.02
CA GLY A 12 9.11 29.24 11.78
C GLY A 12 10.16 28.35 11.12
N ILE A 13 11.45 28.64 11.33
CA ILE A 13 12.57 27.89 10.75
C ILE A 13 12.93 26.67 11.62
N GLU A 14 12.82 26.78 12.94
CA GLU A 14 13.07 25.65 13.85
C GLU A 14 12.02 24.52 13.73
N ASN A 15 10.78 24.83 13.33
CA ASN A 15 9.75 23.81 13.14
C ASN A 15 9.92 22.96 11.87
N GLN A 16 10.78 23.38 10.93
CA GLN A 16 11.07 22.57 9.72
C GLN A 16 12.20 21.55 9.93
N SER A 17 13.04 21.71 10.96
CA SER A 17 14.19 20.82 11.21
C SER A 17 13.85 19.52 11.95
N ASN A 18 12.61 19.34 12.41
CA ASN A 18 12.16 18.14 13.16
C ASN A 18 11.19 17.22 12.37
N MET A 19 11.04 17.42 11.05
CA MET A 19 10.42 16.39 10.21
C MET A 19 11.43 15.27 10.04
N LYS A 20 11.33 14.22 10.87
CA LYS A 20 11.98 12.93 10.58
C LYS A 20 11.75 12.61 9.11
N GLU A 21 12.83 12.44 8.34
CA GLU A 21 12.74 12.00 6.95
C GLU A 21 11.98 10.66 6.92
N ARG A 22 10.70 10.74 6.58
CA ARG A 22 9.86 9.54 6.46
C ARG A 22 10.14 8.89 5.12
N VAL A 23 10.42 7.62 5.13
CA VAL A 23 10.36 6.81 3.91
C VAL A 23 8.93 6.85 3.42
N ARG A 24 8.70 7.56 2.31
CA ARG A 24 7.41 7.62 1.63
C ARG A 24 7.60 7.03 0.27
N SER A 25 6.88 5.99 -0.01
CA SER A 25 6.60 5.59 -1.39
C SER A 25 5.84 4.28 -1.38
N THR A 26 4.77 4.27 -2.02
CA THR A 26 4.12 3.04 -2.46
C THR A 26 2.77 3.38 -3.00
N THR A 27 2.43 2.79 -4.13
CA THR A 27 1.06 2.68 -4.58
C THR A 27 0.80 1.21 -4.88
N ILE A 28 -0.19 0.65 -4.21
CA ILE A 28 -0.71 -0.68 -4.49
C ILE A 28 -2.15 -0.52 -4.97
N LEU A 29 -2.52 -1.26 -5.99
CA LEU A 29 -3.88 -1.38 -6.47
C LEU A 29 -4.22 -2.86 -6.64
N CYS A 30 -5.36 -3.28 -6.11
CA CYS A 30 -5.95 -4.60 -6.31
C CYS A 30 -7.31 -4.43 -7.00
N VAL A 31 -7.55 -5.20 -8.06
CA VAL A 31 -8.81 -5.23 -8.80
C VAL A 31 -9.24 -6.67 -8.98
N ARG A 32 -10.52 -6.92 -8.71
CA ARG A 32 -11.20 -8.19 -8.98
C ARG A 32 -12.19 -8.00 -10.12
N ARG A 33 -12.07 -8.78 -11.20
CA ARG A 33 -12.99 -8.71 -12.33
C ARG A 33 -12.92 -9.97 -13.19
N GLY A 34 -14.07 -10.46 -13.62
CA GLY A 34 -14.16 -11.60 -14.54
C GLY A 34 -13.55 -12.90 -13.97
N GLY A 35 -13.67 -13.13 -12.66
CA GLY A 35 -13.10 -14.28 -11.98
C GLY A 35 -11.58 -14.20 -11.73
N LYS A 36 -10.93 -13.10 -12.11
CA LYS A 36 -9.51 -12.84 -11.90
C LYS A 36 -9.30 -11.80 -10.80
N VAL A 37 -8.21 -11.95 -10.07
CA VAL A 37 -7.72 -10.99 -9.09
C VAL A 37 -6.34 -10.52 -9.52
N VAL A 38 -6.20 -9.23 -9.77
CA VAL A 38 -4.93 -8.64 -10.17
C VAL A 38 -4.51 -7.62 -9.13
N MET A 39 -3.31 -7.77 -8.61
CA MET A 39 -2.69 -6.83 -7.69
C MET A 39 -1.37 -6.35 -8.26
N ALA A 40 -1.18 -5.03 -8.27
CA ALA A 40 0.09 -4.46 -8.67
C ALA A 40 0.55 -3.34 -7.75
N GLY A 41 1.84 -3.10 -7.77
CA GLY A 41 2.48 -1.99 -7.08
C GLY A 41 3.60 -1.37 -7.90
N ASP A 42 3.83 -0.09 -7.68
CA ASP A 42 4.98 0.61 -8.23
C ASP A 42 6.29 0.20 -7.54
N GLY A 43 7.43 0.53 -8.15
CA GLY A 43 8.76 0.16 -7.62
C GLY A 43 9.50 1.26 -6.85
N GLN A 44 8.93 2.46 -6.69
CA GLN A 44 9.66 3.59 -6.12
C GLN A 44 9.82 3.51 -4.61
N VAL A 45 11.02 3.76 -4.11
CA VAL A 45 11.32 4.02 -2.69
C VAL A 45 11.96 5.40 -2.60
N THR A 46 11.37 6.27 -1.80
CA THR A 46 11.80 7.67 -1.65
C THR A 46 12.19 7.93 -0.19
N LEU A 47 13.31 8.58 0.03
CA LEU A 47 13.76 9.06 1.33
C LEU A 47 13.87 10.59 1.26
N GLY A 48 13.03 11.29 2.02
CA GLY A 48 12.90 12.74 1.90
C GLY A 48 12.50 13.15 0.49
N GLN A 49 13.40 13.81 -0.24
CA GLN A 49 13.20 14.28 -1.62
C GLN A 49 13.95 13.45 -2.67
N SER A 50 14.59 12.35 -2.26
CA SER A 50 15.44 11.56 -3.16
C SER A 50 14.85 10.17 -3.41
N VAL A 51 14.82 9.74 -4.68
CA VAL A 51 14.49 8.36 -5.04
C VAL A 51 15.70 7.48 -4.78
N VAL A 52 15.62 6.58 -3.80
CA VAL A 52 16.73 5.67 -3.42
C VAL A 52 16.63 4.31 -4.11
N LYS A 53 15.44 3.93 -4.59
CA LYS A 53 15.22 2.71 -5.38
C LYS A 53 14.02 2.89 -6.30
N ALA A 54 14.11 2.40 -7.53
CA ALA A 54 13.05 2.55 -8.53
C ALA A 54 12.33 1.24 -8.90
N ASN A 55 12.81 0.09 -8.42
CA ASN A 55 12.34 -1.24 -8.79
C ASN A 55 12.14 -2.19 -7.60
N ALA A 56 11.64 -1.66 -6.48
CA ALA A 56 11.30 -2.46 -5.32
C ALA A 56 10.06 -3.34 -5.61
N ARG A 57 10.10 -4.59 -5.18
CA ARG A 57 8.94 -5.48 -5.26
C ARG A 57 8.08 -5.31 -4.02
N LYS A 58 6.92 -4.70 -4.18
CA LYS A 58 5.96 -4.39 -3.10
C LYS A 58 4.75 -5.31 -3.11
N VAL A 59 4.61 -6.14 -4.15
CA VAL A 59 3.60 -7.19 -4.29
C VAL A 59 4.29 -8.54 -4.32
N ARG A 60 3.70 -9.53 -3.64
CA ARG A 60 4.20 -10.90 -3.54
C ARG A 60 3.04 -11.90 -3.59
N ARG A 61 3.38 -13.13 -4.01
CA ARG A 61 2.55 -14.31 -3.81
C ARG A 61 2.95 -14.98 -2.52
N LEU A 62 1.98 -15.34 -1.70
CA LEU A 62 2.12 -16.06 -0.44
C LEU A 62 1.30 -17.35 -0.49
N TYR A 63 1.51 -18.24 0.48
CA TYR A 63 0.72 -19.44 0.68
C TYR A 63 0.59 -20.29 -0.60
N ASP A 64 1.73 -20.82 -1.09
CA ASP A 64 1.83 -21.59 -2.33
C ASP A 64 1.25 -20.88 -3.56
N GLY A 65 1.35 -19.56 -3.60
CA GLY A 65 0.86 -18.74 -4.71
C GLY A 65 -0.65 -18.49 -4.72
N LYS A 66 -1.38 -18.90 -3.70
CA LYS A 66 -2.85 -18.77 -3.61
C LYS A 66 -3.32 -17.41 -3.07
N VAL A 67 -2.41 -16.61 -2.50
CA VAL A 67 -2.70 -15.31 -1.92
C VAL A 67 -1.76 -14.26 -2.50
N LEU A 68 -2.32 -13.13 -2.94
CA LEU A 68 -1.56 -11.93 -3.27
C LEU A 68 -1.48 -11.03 -2.04
N ALA A 69 -0.31 -10.44 -1.81
CA ALA A 69 -0.11 -9.48 -0.73
C ALA A 69 0.68 -8.28 -1.23
N GLY A 70 0.17 -7.07 -0.98
CA GLY A 70 0.77 -5.80 -1.34
C GLY A 70 0.95 -4.90 -0.12
N PHE A 71 2.10 -4.27 0.01
CA PHE A 71 2.49 -3.49 1.18
C PHE A 71 2.71 -2.02 0.84
N ALA A 72 2.16 -1.12 1.66
CA ALA A 72 2.40 0.31 1.62
C ALA A 72 2.93 0.82 2.97
N GLY A 73 4.19 1.28 3.00
CA GLY A 73 4.89 1.74 4.22
C GLY A 73 6.41 1.66 4.09
N GLY A 74 7.13 1.64 5.21
CA GLY A 74 8.58 1.49 5.24
C GLY A 74 9.03 0.10 4.79
N THR A 75 10.05 0.02 3.95
CA THR A 75 10.51 -1.26 3.34
C THR A 75 11.00 -2.28 4.35
N ALA A 76 11.60 -1.87 5.47
CA ALA A 76 12.05 -2.77 6.53
C ALA A 76 10.86 -3.49 7.19
N ASP A 77 9.71 -2.83 7.26
CA ASP A 77 8.51 -3.31 7.91
C ASP A 77 7.74 -4.32 7.04
N ALA A 78 7.88 -4.18 5.70
CA ALA A 78 7.23 -5.04 4.72
C ALA A 78 7.57 -6.53 4.92
N PHE A 79 8.86 -6.84 5.11
CA PHE A 79 9.31 -8.22 5.27
C PHE A 79 8.70 -8.88 6.51
N THR A 80 8.76 -8.20 7.64
CA THR A 80 8.20 -8.69 8.91
C THR A 80 6.69 -8.95 8.79
N LEU A 81 5.95 -8.06 8.13
CA LEU A 81 4.51 -8.23 7.96
C LEU A 81 4.16 -9.36 7.00
N PHE A 82 4.89 -9.52 5.90
CA PHE A 82 4.69 -10.65 4.99
C PHE A 82 4.95 -11.99 5.69
N GLU A 83 6.07 -12.13 6.40
CA GLU A 83 6.40 -13.36 7.15
C GLU A 83 5.35 -13.68 8.22
N ARG A 84 4.93 -12.67 9.00
CA ARG A 84 3.89 -12.84 10.02
C ARG A 84 2.56 -13.26 9.39
N PHE A 85 2.20 -12.65 8.26
CA PHE A 85 0.97 -12.97 7.58
C PHE A 85 0.99 -14.38 6.97
N GLU A 86 2.09 -14.77 6.34
CA GLU A 86 2.28 -16.12 5.80
C GLU A 86 2.15 -17.18 6.90
N GLY A 87 2.77 -17.00 8.05
CA GLY A 87 2.60 -17.89 9.20
C GLY A 87 1.15 -17.97 9.72
N LYS A 88 0.34 -16.89 9.59
CA LYS A 88 -1.09 -16.95 9.89
C LYS A 88 -1.86 -17.74 8.82
N LEU A 89 -1.52 -17.59 7.54
CA LEU A 89 -2.12 -18.36 6.46
C LEU A 89 -1.84 -19.86 6.61
N GLU A 90 -0.60 -20.23 6.90
CA GLU A 90 -0.22 -21.62 7.16
C GLU A 90 -0.99 -22.23 8.35
N LYS A 91 -1.13 -21.44 9.44
CA LYS A 91 -1.80 -21.88 10.66
C LYS A 91 -3.31 -22.05 10.49
N PHE A 92 -3.97 -21.14 9.78
CA PHE A 92 -5.43 -21.07 9.76
C PHE A 92 -6.05 -21.56 8.44
N GLY A 93 -5.29 -21.62 7.34
CA GLY A 93 -5.76 -22.09 6.04
C GLY A 93 -6.85 -21.21 5.40
N ASN A 94 -7.08 -19.98 5.92
CA ASN A 94 -8.19 -19.12 5.51
C ASN A 94 -7.76 -17.65 5.59
N LEU A 95 -7.97 -16.89 4.51
CA LEU A 95 -7.54 -15.50 4.37
C LEU A 95 -8.18 -14.58 5.42
N THR A 96 -9.50 -14.67 5.60
CA THR A 96 -10.23 -13.84 6.56
C THR A 96 -9.72 -14.04 7.98
N ARG A 97 -9.56 -15.31 8.38
CA ARG A 97 -9.04 -15.64 9.70
C ARG A 97 -7.61 -15.16 9.89
N ALA A 98 -6.74 -15.38 8.90
CA ALA A 98 -5.36 -14.91 8.93
C ALA A 98 -5.27 -13.39 9.03
N ALA A 99 -6.11 -12.64 8.30
CA ALA A 99 -6.19 -11.18 8.35
C ALA A 99 -6.59 -10.67 9.74
N ILE A 100 -7.63 -11.25 10.35
CA ILE A 100 -8.08 -10.89 11.70
C ILE A 100 -7.00 -11.18 12.74
N GLU A 101 -6.35 -12.33 12.65
CA GLU A 101 -5.32 -12.71 13.63
C GLU A 101 -4.02 -11.90 13.45
N LEU A 102 -3.67 -11.47 12.23
CA LEU A 102 -2.59 -10.50 12.02
C LEU A 102 -2.94 -9.13 12.61
N ALA A 103 -4.16 -8.64 12.38
CA ALA A 103 -4.61 -7.35 12.91
C ALA A 103 -4.56 -7.30 14.43
N LYS A 104 -4.94 -8.39 15.12
CA LYS A 104 -4.81 -8.52 16.57
C LYS A 104 -3.36 -8.45 17.03
N ASP A 105 -2.47 -9.21 16.38
CA ASP A 105 -1.04 -9.19 16.68
C ASP A 105 -0.47 -7.78 16.43
N TRP A 106 -0.80 -7.16 15.30
CA TRP A 106 -0.30 -5.84 14.93
C TRP A 106 -0.67 -4.78 15.97
N ARG A 107 -1.90 -4.82 16.46
CA ARG A 107 -2.38 -3.89 17.48
C ARG A 107 -1.72 -4.13 18.85
N SER A 108 -1.46 -5.38 19.23
CA SER A 108 -1.00 -5.76 20.59
C SER A 108 0.53 -5.84 20.72
N ASP A 109 1.24 -6.20 19.66
CA ASP A 109 2.70 -6.32 19.68
C ASP A 109 3.36 -4.92 19.65
N ARG A 110 4.22 -4.66 20.63
CA ARG A 110 4.92 -3.36 20.77
C ARG A 110 5.82 -3.03 19.58
N SER A 111 6.39 -4.02 18.93
CA SER A 111 7.24 -3.85 17.75
C SER A 111 6.41 -3.53 16.53
N LEU A 112 5.33 -4.27 16.31
CA LEU A 112 4.47 -4.12 15.13
C LEU A 112 3.64 -2.83 15.15
N ARG A 113 3.05 -2.45 16.29
CA ARG A 113 2.17 -1.26 16.37
C ARG A 113 2.86 0.08 16.08
N ARG A 114 4.20 0.09 16.00
CA ARG A 114 4.96 1.28 15.59
C ARG A 114 5.07 1.41 14.09
N LEU A 115 4.65 0.39 13.34
CA LEU A 115 4.73 0.36 11.89
C LEU A 115 3.58 1.18 11.30
N GLU A 116 3.91 2.28 10.65
CA GLU A 116 2.96 3.08 9.88
C GLU A 116 2.83 2.45 8.48
N ALA A 117 1.98 1.45 8.36
CA ALA A 117 1.85 0.67 7.15
C ALA A 117 0.41 0.19 6.90
N LEU A 118 0.16 -0.17 5.65
CA LEU A 118 -1.05 -0.86 5.20
C LEU A 118 -0.65 -2.12 4.45
N LEU A 119 -1.39 -3.19 4.66
CA LEU A 119 -1.23 -4.45 3.94
C LEU A 119 -2.52 -4.76 3.20
N CYS A 120 -2.47 -4.84 1.87
CA CYS A 120 -3.56 -5.34 1.03
C CYS A 120 -3.33 -6.81 0.75
N VAL A 121 -4.33 -7.65 0.99
CA VAL A 121 -4.26 -9.10 0.76
C VAL A 121 -5.49 -9.58 0.00
N ALA A 122 -5.31 -10.52 -0.92
CA ALA A 122 -6.40 -11.07 -1.72
C ALA A 122 -6.17 -12.55 -2.05
N ASP A 123 -7.22 -13.34 -2.01
CA ASP A 123 -7.29 -14.69 -2.60
C ASP A 123 -8.32 -14.71 -3.75
N SER A 124 -8.69 -15.88 -4.24
CA SER A 124 -9.70 -16.03 -5.29
C SER A 124 -11.08 -15.48 -4.91
N SER A 125 -11.40 -15.34 -3.61
CA SER A 125 -12.73 -15.02 -3.12
C SER A 125 -12.81 -13.69 -2.37
N ASN A 126 -11.78 -13.31 -1.62
CA ASN A 126 -11.81 -12.19 -0.68
C ASN A 126 -10.65 -11.22 -0.91
N THR A 127 -10.86 -9.96 -0.53
CA THR A 127 -9.82 -8.92 -0.51
C THR A 127 -9.94 -8.12 0.78
N TYR A 128 -8.83 -7.88 1.47
CA TYR A 128 -8.80 -7.09 2.70
C TYR A 128 -7.65 -6.09 2.70
N VAL A 129 -7.88 -4.96 3.37
CA VAL A 129 -6.82 -4.05 3.81
C VAL A 129 -6.70 -4.16 5.32
N ILE A 130 -5.49 -4.39 5.80
CA ILE A 130 -5.14 -4.51 7.21
C ILE A 130 -4.29 -3.30 7.60
N SER A 131 -4.66 -2.61 8.68
CA SER A 131 -3.94 -1.45 9.20
C SER A 131 -3.17 -1.76 10.48
N GLY A 132 -2.16 -0.95 10.78
CA GLY A 132 -1.43 -1.01 12.05
C GLY A 132 -2.28 -0.66 13.28
N ASN A 133 -3.47 -0.07 13.09
CA ASN A 133 -4.43 0.19 14.16
C ASN A 133 -5.28 -1.05 14.52
N GLY A 134 -5.15 -2.13 13.73
CA GLY A 134 -5.91 -3.37 13.92
C GLY A 134 -7.21 -3.43 13.11
N ASP A 135 -7.38 -2.52 12.13
CA ASP A 135 -8.53 -2.57 11.23
C ASP A 135 -8.35 -3.66 10.18
N VAL A 136 -9.43 -4.37 9.86
CA VAL A 136 -9.52 -5.26 8.71
C VAL A 136 -10.70 -4.75 7.88
N ILE A 137 -10.41 -4.16 6.73
CA ILE A 137 -11.38 -3.49 5.87
C ILE A 137 -11.58 -4.33 4.63
N GLU A 138 -12.82 -4.73 4.38
CA GLU A 138 -13.25 -5.30 3.11
C GLU A 138 -13.65 -4.15 2.16
N PRO A 139 -13.16 -4.10 0.92
CA PRO A 139 -13.59 -3.07 -0.04
C PRO A 139 -15.07 -3.19 -0.35
N GLU A 140 -15.76 -2.05 -0.45
CA GLU A 140 -17.17 -2.00 -0.87
C GLU A 140 -17.35 -2.42 -2.35
N HIS A 141 -16.34 -2.16 -3.17
CA HIS A 141 -16.30 -2.51 -4.59
C HIS A 141 -15.15 -3.50 -4.86
N ASP A 142 -15.17 -4.13 -6.02
CA ASP A 142 -14.16 -5.11 -6.47
C ASP A 142 -12.77 -4.49 -6.74
N LEU A 143 -12.45 -3.40 -6.07
CA LEU A 143 -11.14 -2.74 -6.16
C LEU A 143 -10.79 -2.01 -4.87
N ILE A 144 -9.49 -1.93 -4.59
CA ILE A 144 -8.95 -1.14 -3.48
C ILE A 144 -7.52 -0.68 -3.82
N ALA A 145 -7.18 0.55 -3.45
CA ALA A 145 -5.81 1.03 -3.54
C ALA A 145 -5.31 1.57 -2.20
N ILE A 146 -4.03 1.40 -1.94
CA ILE A 146 -3.35 1.89 -0.73
C ILE A 146 -2.05 2.62 -1.07
N GLY A 147 -1.60 3.45 -0.15
CA GLY A 147 -0.35 4.19 -0.26
C GLY A 147 -0.49 5.59 -0.86
N SER A 148 0.65 6.24 -1.16
CA SER A 148 0.70 7.68 -1.51
C SER A 148 -0.05 8.02 -2.79
N GLY A 149 0.03 7.19 -3.82
CA GLY A 149 -0.72 7.34 -5.08
C GLY A 149 -2.05 6.61 -5.09
N GLY A 150 -2.44 5.97 -3.97
CA GLY A 150 -3.63 5.11 -3.88
C GLY A 150 -4.91 5.80 -4.32
N GLY A 151 -5.16 7.03 -3.86
CA GLY A 151 -6.36 7.78 -4.23
C GLY A 151 -6.47 8.04 -5.75
N PHE A 152 -5.36 8.33 -6.42
CA PHE A 152 -5.34 8.54 -7.88
C PHE A 152 -5.57 7.21 -8.62
N ALA A 153 -4.89 6.14 -8.20
CA ALA A 153 -5.07 4.81 -8.78
C ALA A 153 -6.50 4.31 -8.60
N GLN A 154 -7.09 4.51 -7.41
CA GLN A 154 -8.46 4.10 -7.11
C GLN A 154 -9.49 4.86 -7.95
N ALA A 155 -9.35 6.18 -8.07
CA ALA A 155 -10.25 6.99 -8.88
C ALA A 155 -10.20 6.59 -10.37
N ALA A 156 -8.99 6.37 -10.90
CA ALA A 156 -8.81 5.90 -12.27
C ALA A 156 -9.41 4.50 -12.48
N ALA A 157 -9.12 3.55 -11.57
CA ALA A 157 -9.64 2.19 -11.63
C ALA A 157 -11.18 2.18 -11.56
N THR A 158 -11.78 3.01 -10.70
CA THR A 158 -13.25 3.14 -10.61
C THR A 158 -13.86 3.59 -11.94
N ALA A 159 -13.23 4.54 -12.63
CA ALA A 159 -13.69 4.97 -13.95
C ALA A 159 -13.54 3.87 -15.01
N PHE A 160 -12.42 3.15 -15.01
CA PHE A 160 -12.18 2.05 -15.96
C PHE A 160 -13.06 0.82 -15.72
N MET A 161 -13.51 0.60 -14.47
CA MET A 161 -14.48 -0.47 -14.14
C MET A 161 -15.84 -0.29 -14.85
N GLN A 162 -16.17 0.91 -15.33
CA GLN A 162 -17.40 1.18 -16.08
C GLN A 162 -17.35 0.62 -17.53
N GLY A 163 -16.16 0.38 -18.08
CA GLY A 163 -15.96 -0.15 -19.44
C GLY A 163 -15.67 -1.66 -19.43
N ASP A 164 -15.19 -2.18 -20.57
CA ASP A 164 -14.95 -3.62 -20.81
C ASP A 164 -13.50 -4.06 -20.65
N MET A 165 -12.67 -3.23 -20.01
CA MET A 165 -11.25 -3.56 -19.81
C MET A 165 -11.07 -4.78 -18.91
N SER A 166 -10.01 -5.55 -19.16
CA SER A 166 -9.59 -6.62 -18.27
C SER A 166 -9.11 -6.07 -16.91
N ALA A 167 -9.16 -6.89 -15.86
CA ALA A 167 -8.62 -6.51 -14.54
C ALA A 167 -7.15 -6.04 -14.64
N ARG A 168 -6.34 -6.73 -15.46
CA ARG A 168 -4.94 -6.39 -15.69
C ARG A 168 -4.77 -5.01 -16.34
N ASP A 169 -5.52 -4.72 -17.40
CA ASP A 169 -5.45 -3.43 -18.09
C ASP A 169 -5.89 -2.28 -17.17
N ILE A 170 -6.94 -2.51 -16.36
CA ILE A 170 -7.42 -1.54 -15.38
C ILE A 170 -6.30 -1.21 -14.38
N VAL A 171 -5.68 -2.23 -13.81
CA VAL A 171 -4.60 -2.06 -12.83
C VAL A 171 -3.42 -1.31 -13.43
N GLU A 172 -2.93 -1.74 -14.58
CA GLU A 172 -1.76 -1.15 -15.24
C GLU A 172 -1.99 0.31 -15.63
N ARG A 173 -3.13 0.61 -16.27
CA ARG A 173 -3.46 1.98 -16.68
C ARG A 173 -3.68 2.90 -15.47
N SER A 174 -4.36 2.42 -14.43
CA SER A 174 -4.63 3.21 -13.23
C SER A 174 -3.36 3.55 -12.46
N LEU A 175 -2.42 2.62 -12.35
CA LEU A 175 -1.12 2.87 -11.72
C LEU A 175 -0.25 3.82 -12.57
N ASN A 176 -0.32 3.74 -13.89
CA ASN A 176 0.37 4.68 -14.76
C ASN A 176 -0.18 6.11 -14.61
N ILE A 177 -1.50 6.28 -14.50
CA ILE A 177 -2.12 7.58 -14.19
C ILE A 177 -1.68 8.08 -12.81
N ALA A 178 -1.66 7.20 -11.80
CA ALA A 178 -1.16 7.58 -10.48
C ALA A 178 0.30 8.02 -10.52
N ALA A 179 1.14 7.38 -11.34
CA ALA A 179 2.54 7.74 -11.52
C ALA A 179 2.75 9.10 -12.22
N ASP A 180 1.79 9.54 -13.04
CA ASP A 180 1.83 10.86 -13.67
C ASP A 180 1.49 12.01 -12.71
N ILE A 181 0.79 11.70 -11.61
CA ILE A 181 0.29 12.70 -10.65
C ILE A 181 1.09 12.68 -9.35
N CYS A 182 1.39 11.48 -8.84
CA CYS A 182 2.01 11.28 -7.53
C CYS A 182 3.54 11.18 -7.66
N ILE A 183 4.25 12.16 -7.12
CA ILE A 183 5.73 12.19 -7.13
C ILE A 183 6.39 11.00 -6.39
N TYR A 184 5.62 10.25 -5.60
CA TYR A 184 6.07 9.07 -4.85
C TYR A 184 5.73 7.75 -5.56
N THR A 185 5.30 7.78 -6.81
CA THR A 185 4.87 6.62 -7.60
C THR A 185 5.59 6.63 -8.95
N ASN A 186 6.09 5.48 -9.39
CA ASN A 186 6.71 5.36 -10.71
C ASN A 186 6.01 4.28 -11.56
N ARG A 187 6.47 4.14 -12.82
CA ARG A 187 5.91 3.20 -13.81
C ARG A 187 6.58 1.83 -13.81
N ASN A 188 7.51 1.56 -12.89
CA ASN A 188 8.12 0.24 -12.75
C ASN A 188 7.19 -0.66 -11.94
N LEU A 189 6.24 -1.28 -12.60
CA LEU A 189 5.18 -2.04 -11.97
C LEU A 189 5.60 -3.51 -11.75
N THR A 190 5.27 -4.04 -10.58
CA THR A 190 5.19 -5.49 -10.33
C THR A 190 3.72 -5.87 -10.32
N ILE A 191 3.31 -6.75 -11.24
CA ILE A 191 1.90 -7.18 -11.42
C ILE A 191 1.81 -8.67 -11.16
N GLU A 192 0.91 -9.07 -10.26
CA GLU A 192 0.59 -10.46 -9.93
C GLU A 192 -0.91 -10.73 -10.14
N GLU A 193 -1.26 -11.94 -10.58
CA GLU A 193 -2.63 -12.32 -10.97
C GLU A 193 -2.98 -13.72 -10.43
N LEU A 194 -4.19 -13.89 -9.86
CA LEU A 194 -4.82 -15.18 -9.50
C LEU A 194 -5.97 -15.49 -10.44
#